data_0df88aafb4a471e1ac7bd07cc1f5cb59
#
_entry.id   0df88aafb4a471e1ac7bd07cc1f5cb59
#
_cell.length_a   1.000
_cell.length_b   1.000
_cell.length_c   1.000
_cell.angle_alpha   90.00
_cell.angle_beta   90.00
_cell.angle_gamma   90.00
#
_symmetry.space_group_name_H-M   'P 1'
#
loop_
_entity.id
_entity.type
_entity.pdbx_description
1 polymer ?
#
loop_
_entity_poly.entity_id
_entity_poly.type
_entity_poly.pdbx_seq_one_letter_code
_entity_poly.pdbx_strand_id
1 'polypeptide(L)'
;MTILTAKNTPRATYTATANQTAFTIPFEFFSTNDIKVFNGTTLLTFNASPSSTSQYSITGTASASDSAFEFGSGGTVTLGSTGASNGDIITIVRDIAIERTSDFPTTGAFDVTSLNTDLDKIYAKLADIDQQSDRSVKLLDTDSIAATVT
;
A
#
# COMPACT_ATOMS: atom_id res chain seq x y z
N MET A 1 17.68 -3.24 3.31
CA MET A 1 17.15 -4.20 2.31
C MET A 1 16.67 -3.41 1.12
N THR A 2 16.85 -3.93 -0.06
CA THR A 2 16.37 -3.24 -1.28
C THR A 2 14.98 -3.73 -1.59
N ILE A 3 14.03 -2.84 -1.89
CA ILE A 3 12.70 -3.23 -2.36
C ILE A 3 12.85 -4.05 -3.63
N LEU A 4 12.41 -5.31 -3.60
CA LEU A 4 12.47 -6.20 -4.76
C LEU A 4 11.33 -5.88 -5.71
N THR A 5 11.63 -5.70 -6.99
CA THR A 5 10.65 -5.43 -8.07
C THR A 5 9.47 -6.41 -8.05
N ALA A 6 9.71 -7.69 -7.74
CA ALA A 6 8.68 -8.74 -7.68
C ALA A 6 7.65 -8.54 -6.54
N LYS A 7 7.98 -7.75 -5.50
CA LYS A 7 7.10 -7.48 -4.35
C LYS A 7 6.59 -6.03 -4.31
N ASN A 8 6.90 -5.24 -5.32
CA ASN A 8 6.58 -3.82 -5.33
C ASN A 8 5.38 -3.48 -6.22
N THR A 9 4.42 -4.41 -6.37
CA THR A 9 3.14 -4.10 -6.98
C THR A 9 2.20 -3.63 -5.88
N PRO A 10 1.96 -2.32 -5.73
CA PRO A 10 1.30 -1.75 -4.55
C PRO A 10 -0.23 -1.91 -4.57
N ARG A 11 -0.74 -2.91 -5.28
CA ARG A 11 -2.16 -3.18 -5.41
C ARG A 11 -2.43 -4.68 -5.53
N ALA A 12 -3.40 -5.16 -4.77
CA ALA A 12 -3.95 -6.51 -4.89
C ALA A 12 -5.48 -6.44 -4.99
N THR A 13 -6.07 -7.33 -5.78
CA THR A 13 -7.53 -7.43 -5.96
C THR A 13 -7.95 -8.87 -5.79
N TYR A 14 -9.00 -9.10 -5.02
CA TYR A 14 -9.55 -10.40 -4.69
C TYR A 14 -11.04 -10.44 -4.98
N THR A 15 -11.52 -11.55 -5.53
CA THR A 15 -12.94 -11.88 -5.53
C THR A 15 -13.23 -12.71 -4.29
N ALA A 16 -14.04 -12.19 -3.38
CA ALA A 16 -14.33 -12.83 -2.12
C ALA A 16 -15.26 -14.04 -2.28
N THR A 17 -15.05 -15.02 -1.42
CA THR A 17 -16.04 -16.08 -1.16
C THR A 17 -16.96 -15.65 -0.01
N ALA A 18 -18.09 -16.36 0.15
CA ALA A 18 -19.04 -16.02 1.22
C ALA A 18 -18.38 -16.07 2.61
N ASN A 19 -18.59 -15.03 3.39
CA ASN A 19 -18.05 -14.84 4.74
C ASN A 19 -16.50 -14.82 4.81
N GLN A 20 -15.83 -14.50 3.73
CA GLN A 20 -14.37 -14.36 3.74
C GLN A 20 -13.95 -13.11 4.51
N THR A 21 -13.15 -13.29 5.55
CA THR A 21 -12.65 -12.20 6.40
C THR A 21 -11.20 -11.84 6.11
N ALA A 22 -10.37 -12.77 5.67
CA ALA A 22 -8.94 -12.59 5.55
C ALA A 22 -8.48 -12.47 4.08
N PHE A 23 -7.66 -11.44 3.80
CA PHE A 23 -7.09 -11.15 2.47
C PHE A 23 -5.61 -10.80 2.62
N THR A 24 -4.75 -11.43 1.82
CA THR A 24 -3.30 -11.22 1.87
C THR A 24 -2.90 -9.86 1.33
N ILE A 25 -1.94 -9.19 1.97
CA ILE A 25 -1.21 -8.05 1.41
C ILE A 25 0.11 -8.60 0.85
N PRO A 26 0.28 -8.72 -0.47
CA PRO A 26 1.45 -9.37 -1.06
C PRO A 26 2.66 -8.44 -1.24
N PHE A 27 2.55 -7.18 -0.85
CA PHE A 27 3.56 -6.15 -1.02
C PHE A 27 4.00 -5.56 0.31
N GLU A 28 5.16 -4.93 0.31
CA GLU A 28 5.76 -4.28 1.49
C GLU A 28 5.05 -2.96 1.80
N PHE A 29 4.91 -2.63 3.08
CA PHE A 29 4.40 -1.35 3.57
C PHE A 29 5.05 -0.99 4.92
N PHE A 30 5.05 0.29 5.28
CA PHE A 30 5.79 0.81 6.43
C PHE A 30 4.90 1.05 7.64
N SER A 31 3.62 1.29 7.41
CA SER A 31 2.62 1.57 8.43
C SER A 31 1.27 1.03 8.01
N THR A 32 0.43 0.67 8.98
CA THR A 32 -0.98 0.31 8.70
C THR A 32 -1.75 1.46 8.06
N ASN A 33 -1.32 2.72 8.27
CA ASN A 33 -1.91 3.89 7.64
C ASN A 33 -1.63 4.00 6.14
N ASP A 34 -0.60 3.29 5.65
CA ASP A 34 -0.24 3.27 4.23
C ASP A 34 -1.18 2.39 3.40
N ILE A 35 -2.09 1.65 4.04
CA ILE A 35 -2.96 0.68 3.37
C ILE A 35 -4.39 1.19 3.35
N LYS A 36 -4.96 1.23 2.14
CA LYS A 36 -6.39 1.47 1.90
C LYS A 36 -7.05 0.22 1.37
N VAL A 37 -8.23 -0.09 1.89
CA VAL A 37 -9.03 -1.25 1.50
C VAL A 37 -10.38 -0.79 0.97
N PHE A 38 -10.75 -1.31 -0.18
CA PHE A 38 -12.04 -1.03 -0.81
C PHE A 38 -12.84 -2.32 -0.94
N ASN A 39 -14.16 -2.22 -0.76
CA ASN A 39 -15.12 -3.22 -1.22
C ASN A 39 -15.89 -2.62 -2.41
N GLY A 40 -15.65 -3.13 -3.61
CA GLY A 40 -16.10 -2.50 -4.84
C GLY A 40 -15.50 -1.08 -4.95
N THR A 41 -16.38 -0.05 -4.93
CA THR A 41 -15.98 1.38 -4.95
C THR A 41 -15.97 2.02 -3.56
N THR A 42 -16.38 1.30 -2.51
CA THR A 42 -16.50 1.84 -1.16
C THR A 42 -15.21 1.68 -0.39
N LEU A 43 -14.63 2.80 0.08
CA LEU A 43 -13.50 2.78 0.99
C LEU A 43 -13.95 2.31 2.37
N LEU A 44 -13.26 1.30 2.90
CA LEU A 44 -13.49 0.78 4.25
C LEU A 44 -12.70 1.59 5.29
N THR A 45 -13.12 1.52 6.54
CA THR A 45 -12.50 2.24 7.65
C THR A 45 -11.56 1.33 8.44
N PHE A 46 -10.33 1.78 8.71
CA PHE A 46 -9.42 1.06 9.60
C PHE A 46 -9.93 1.09 11.05
N ASN A 47 -9.92 -0.08 11.68
CA ASN A 47 -10.21 -0.26 13.10
C ASN A 47 -9.41 -1.47 13.62
N ALA A 48 -8.65 -1.30 14.71
CA ALA A 48 -7.84 -2.38 15.29
C ALA A 48 -8.68 -3.59 15.74
N SER A 49 -9.97 -3.37 16.02
CA SER A 49 -10.95 -4.42 16.38
C SER A 49 -12.20 -4.26 15.54
N PRO A 50 -12.16 -4.66 14.25
CA PRO A 50 -13.27 -4.40 13.34
C PRO A 50 -14.52 -5.18 13.75
N SER A 51 -15.65 -4.49 13.85
CA SER A 51 -16.95 -5.05 14.29
C SER A 51 -18.01 -5.06 13.18
N SER A 52 -17.72 -4.46 12.03
CA SER A 52 -18.65 -4.41 10.89
C SER A 52 -17.92 -4.71 9.57
N THR A 53 -18.68 -5.07 8.53
CA THR A 53 -18.15 -5.34 7.18
C THR A 53 -17.57 -4.10 6.49
N SER A 54 -17.84 -2.89 7.01
CA SER A 54 -17.26 -1.63 6.54
C SER A 54 -15.95 -1.29 7.24
N GLN A 55 -15.47 -2.16 8.13
CA GLN A 55 -14.24 -1.97 8.89
C GLN A 55 -13.24 -3.09 8.61
N TYR A 56 -11.95 -2.75 8.72
CA TYR A 56 -10.86 -3.72 8.60
C TYR A 56 -9.76 -3.44 9.61
N SER A 57 -9.02 -4.48 9.96
CA SER A 57 -7.75 -4.40 10.66
C SER A 57 -6.63 -4.95 9.78
N ILE A 58 -5.39 -4.67 10.14
CA ILE A 58 -4.19 -5.14 9.44
C ILE A 58 -3.27 -5.81 10.45
N THR A 59 -2.79 -6.99 10.08
CA THR A 59 -1.68 -7.66 10.75
C THR A 59 -0.54 -7.75 9.76
N GLY A 60 0.57 -7.08 10.05
CA GLY A 60 1.76 -7.11 9.20
C GLY A 60 2.67 -8.29 9.52
N THR A 61 3.42 -8.72 8.51
CA THR A 61 4.45 -9.75 8.66
C THR A 61 5.81 -9.08 8.55
N ALA A 62 6.55 -9.03 9.67
CA ALA A 62 7.89 -8.47 9.69
C ALA A 62 8.84 -9.28 8.81
N SER A 63 9.74 -8.60 8.12
CA SER A 63 10.84 -9.26 7.41
C SER A 63 11.89 -9.74 8.41
N ALA A 64 12.31 -10.99 8.28
CA ALA A 64 13.35 -11.55 9.13
C ALA A 64 14.75 -10.91 8.92
N SER A 65 14.93 -10.16 7.85
CA SER A 65 16.23 -9.64 7.41
C SER A 65 16.39 -8.13 7.55
N ASP A 66 15.33 -7.40 7.90
CA ASP A 66 15.40 -5.94 7.97
C ASP A 66 14.42 -5.36 9.00
N SER A 67 14.98 -4.80 10.07
CA SER A 67 14.22 -4.10 11.11
C SER A 67 13.74 -2.70 10.69
N ALA A 68 14.17 -2.21 9.52
CA ALA A 68 13.77 -0.90 9.00
C ALA A 68 12.37 -0.91 8.38
N PHE A 69 11.87 -2.10 8.03
CA PHE A 69 10.52 -2.30 7.51
C PHE A 69 9.66 -3.00 8.56
N GLU A 70 8.69 -2.31 9.06
CA GLU A 70 7.76 -2.88 10.05
C GLU A 70 7.00 -4.08 9.45
N PHE A 71 6.72 -4.06 8.14
CA PHE A 71 5.94 -5.06 7.43
C PHE A 71 6.53 -5.43 6.05
N GLY A 72 7.83 -5.71 6.03
CA GLY A 72 8.59 -6.00 4.80
C GLY A 72 8.18 -7.28 4.07
N SER A 73 7.44 -8.18 4.71
CA SER A 73 6.89 -9.40 4.09
C SER A 73 5.40 -9.29 3.78
N GLY A 74 4.85 -8.06 3.79
CA GLY A 74 3.43 -7.83 3.59
C GLY A 74 2.61 -8.11 4.84
N GLY A 75 1.40 -8.64 4.68
CA GLY A 75 0.52 -8.88 5.82
C GLY A 75 -0.84 -9.44 5.42
N THR A 76 -1.80 -9.24 6.32
CA THR A 76 -3.18 -9.68 6.14
C THR A 76 -4.14 -8.56 6.54
N VAL A 77 -5.10 -8.27 5.66
CA VAL A 77 -6.30 -7.50 5.98
C VAL A 77 -7.33 -8.45 6.57
N THR A 78 -7.95 -8.08 7.69
CA THR A 78 -9.06 -8.81 8.28
C THR A 78 -10.29 -7.90 8.33
N LEU A 79 -11.37 -8.29 7.65
CA LEU A 79 -12.65 -7.61 7.71
C LEU A 79 -13.41 -7.97 9.00
N GLY A 80 -14.20 -7.04 9.50
CA GLY A 80 -15.03 -7.26 10.68
C GLY A 80 -16.30 -8.03 10.39
N SER A 81 -16.96 -8.46 11.48
CA SER A 81 -18.24 -9.13 11.49
C SER A 81 -18.26 -10.42 10.64
N THR A 82 -19.21 -10.54 9.72
CA THR A 82 -19.42 -11.74 8.88
C THR A 82 -18.52 -11.82 7.66
N GLY A 83 -17.58 -10.85 7.48
CA GLY A 83 -16.72 -10.81 6.31
C GLY A 83 -17.39 -10.31 5.03
N ALA A 84 -16.74 -10.53 3.91
CA ALA A 84 -17.24 -10.15 2.59
C ALA A 84 -18.31 -11.13 2.07
N SER A 85 -19.18 -10.64 1.20
CA SER A 85 -20.15 -11.47 0.51
C SER A 85 -19.51 -12.21 -0.66
N ASN A 86 -20.11 -13.30 -1.09
CA ASN A 86 -19.64 -14.02 -2.27
C ASN A 86 -19.71 -13.12 -3.53
N GLY A 87 -18.57 -13.00 -4.20
CA GLY A 87 -18.43 -12.16 -5.39
C GLY A 87 -18.03 -10.70 -5.13
N ASP A 88 -17.95 -10.27 -3.88
CA ASP A 88 -17.42 -8.94 -3.54
C ASP A 88 -15.99 -8.79 -4.05
N ILE A 89 -15.67 -7.63 -4.62
CA ILE A 89 -14.32 -7.31 -5.09
C ILE A 89 -13.59 -6.50 -4.01
N ILE A 90 -12.66 -7.14 -3.33
CA ILE A 90 -11.83 -6.49 -2.32
C ILE A 90 -10.53 -6.03 -2.97
N THR A 91 -10.30 -4.72 -2.95
CA THR A 91 -9.07 -4.11 -3.47
C THR A 91 -8.25 -3.53 -2.32
N ILE A 92 -7.00 -3.94 -2.22
CA ILE A 92 -6.03 -3.46 -1.24
C ILE A 92 -4.99 -2.64 -2.00
N VAL A 93 -4.75 -1.42 -1.55
CA VAL A 93 -3.82 -0.48 -2.21
C VAL A 93 -2.90 0.11 -1.16
N ARG A 94 -1.61 0.22 -1.50
CA ARG A 94 -0.67 1.04 -0.74
C ARG A 94 -0.76 2.49 -1.22
N ASP A 95 -0.79 3.42 -0.26
CA ASP A 95 -0.81 4.86 -0.51
C ASP A 95 0.01 5.58 0.58
N ILE A 96 1.32 5.61 0.38
CA ILE A 96 2.27 6.23 1.29
C ILE A 96 2.14 7.75 1.18
N ALA A 97 2.08 8.45 2.32
CA ALA A 97 2.09 9.91 2.35
C ALA A 97 3.38 10.49 1.75
N ILE A 98 3.26 11.59 1.00
CA ILE A 98 4.43 12.33 0.49
C ILE A 98 4.87 13.29 1.59
N GLU A 99 5.62 12.76 2.53
CA GLU A 99 6.18 13.55 3.64
C GLU A 99 7.60 13.04 3.97
N ARG A 100 8.43 13.94 4.47
CA ARG A 100 9.73 13.60 5.03
C ARG A 100 9.64 13.69 6.54
N THR A 101 9.77 12.56 7.21
CA THR A 101 9.70 12.48 8.69
C THR A 101 11.08 12.39 9.34
N SER A 102 12.14 12.11 8.55
CA SER A 102 13.51 11.99 9.04
C SER A 102 14.26 13.30 8.85
N ASP A 103 15.01 13.72 9.88
CA ASP A 103 15.99 14.78 9.78
C ASP A 103 17.37 14.24 10.13
N PHE A 104 18.34 14.49 9.25
CA PHE A 104 19.72 14.01 9.45
C PHE A 104 20.52 15.10 10.18
N PRO A 105 21.27 14.74 11.24
CA PRO A 105 22.09 15.69 11.96
C PRO A 105 23.17 16.28 11.05
N THR A 106 23.39 17.58 11.12
CA THR A 106 24.44 18.27 10.37
C THR A 106 25.84 18.01 10.95
N THR A 107 25.91 17.49 12.18
CA THR A 107 27.14 17.12 12.89
C THR A 107 26.89 15.87 13.73
N GLY A 108 27.88 14.98 13.81
CA GLY A 108 27.81 13.75 14.60
C GLY A 108 27.73 12.49 13.76
N ALA A 109 27.33 11.36 14.37
CA ALA A 109 27.23 10.09 13.69
C ALA A 109 26.06 10.09 12.70
N PHE A 110 26.32 9.68 11.46
CA PHE A 110 25.32 9.55 10.41
C PHE A 110 24.59 8.21 10.54
N ASP A 111 23.26 8.23 10.63
CA ASP A 111 22.46 7.02 10.69
C ASP A 111 22.10 6.52 9.29
N VAL A 112 22.85 5.51 8.85
CA VAL A 112 22.67 4.85 7.56
C VAL A 112 21.33 4.11 7.50
N THR A 113 20.82 3.61 8.63
CA THR A 113 19.56 2.86 8.68
C THR A 113 18.39 3.77 8.36
N SER A 114 18.35 4.95 8.98
CA SER A 114 17.32 5.95 8.67
C SER A 114 17.36 6.41 7.23
N LEU A 115 18.57 6.59 6.64
CA LEU A 115 18.70 6.95 5.23
C LEU A 115 18.16 5.85 4.32
N ASN A 116 18.50 4.58 4.58
CA ASN A 116 18.00 3.47 3.79
C ASN A 116 16.47 3.37 3.85
N THR A 117 15.88 3.55 5.04
CA THR A 117 14.42 3.56 5.22
C THR A 117 13.77 4.68 4.41
N ASP A 118 14.35 5.89 4.41
CA ASP A 118 13.83 7.01 3.62
C ASP A 118 13.92 6.74 2.12
N LEU A 119 15.04 6.18 1.64
CA LEU A 119 15.20 5.80 0.23
C LEU A 119 14.16 4.73 -0.17
N ASP A 120 13.94 3.72 0.66
CA ASP A 120 12.96 2.67 0.41
C ASP A 120 11.53 3.22 0.37
N LYS A 121 11.17 4.17 1.25
CA LYS A 121 9.89 4.89 1.20
C LYS A 121 9.73 5.67 -0.10
N ILE A 122 10.79 6.34 -0.58
CA ILE A 122 10.78 7.07 -1.86
C ILE A 122 10.52 6.12 -3.02
N TYR A 123 11.23 4.98 -3.09
CA TYR A 123 11.01 3.98 -4.14
C TYR A 123 9.60 3.39 -4.08
N ALA A 124 9.10 3.08 -2.89
CA ALA A 124 7.75 2.59 -2.70
C ALA A 124 6.70 3.61 -3.18
N LYS A 125 6.89 4.91 -2.84
CA LYS A 125 6.00 5.98 -3.29
C LYS A 125 6.04 6.19 -4.80
N LEU A 126 7.21 6.08 -5.42
CA LEU A 126 7.32 6.13 -6.89
C LEU A 126 6.53 4.99 -7.54
N ALA A 127 6.58 3.77 -6.99
CA ALA A 127 5.78 2.66 -7.47
C ALA A 127 4.27 2.87 -7.28
N ASP A 128 3.85 3.51 -6.19
CA ASP A 128 2.45 3.89 -5.97
C ASP A 128 1.98 4.89 -7.04
N ILE A 129 2.81 5.90 -7.36
CA ILE A 129 2.52 6.90 -8.40
C ILE A 129 2.47 6.25 -9.79
N ASP A 130 3.43 5.38 -10.11
CA ASP A 130 3.49 4.67 -11.38
C ASP A 130 2.23 3.82 -11.58
N GLN A 131 1.84 3.05 -10.58
CA GLN A 131 0.62 2.24 -10.60
C GLN A 131 -0.66 3.10 -10.72
N GLN A 132 -0.71 4.28 -10.12
CA GLN A 132 -1.82 5.22 -10.30
C GLN A 132 -1.83 5.82 -11.70
N SER A 133 -0.64 6.18 -12.22
CA SER A 133 -0.47 6.69 -13.57
C SER A 133 -0.91 5.69 -14.63
N ASP A 134 -0.59 4.40 -14.46
CA ASP A 134 -0.99 3.34 -15.40
C ASP A 134 -2.51 3.14 -15.52
N ARG A 135 -3.26 3.57 -14.50
CA ARG A 135 -4.72 3.57 -14.53
C ARG A 135 -5.34 4.88 -15.02
N SER A 136 -4.51 5.85 -15.36
CA SER A 136 -4.96 7.13 -15.87
C SER A 136 -5.05 7.11 -17.39
N VAL A 137 -5.92 7.95 -17.95
CA VAL A 137 -5.93 8.23 -19.39
C VAL A 137 -4.68 9.05 -19.70
N LYS A 138 -3.79 8.51 -20.50
CA LYS A 138 -2.54 9.17 -20.94
C LYS A 138 -2.67 9.60 -22.39
N LEU A 139 -2.10 10.76 -22.73
CA LEU A 139 -1.83 11.12 -24.11
C LEU A 139 -0.68 10.23 -24.64
N LEU A 140 -0.68 9.94 -25.93
CA LEU A 140 0.47 9.30 -26.57
C LEU A 140 1.68 10.23 -26.50
N ASP A 141 2.88 9.67 -26.37
CA ASP A 141 4.13 10.45 -26.33
C ASP A 141 4.34 11.31 -27.59
N THR A 142 3.62 10.97 -28.67
CA THR A 142 3.62 11.71 -29.94
C THR A 142 2.57 12.82 -29.99
N ASP A 143 1.65 12.87 -29.03
CA ASP A 143 0.59 13.89 -29.04
C ASP A 143 1.11 15.22 -28.51
N SER A 144 0.78 16.31 -29.21
CA SER A 144 1.08 17.64 -28.73
C SER A 144 0.11 18.05 -27.61
N ILE A 145 0.61 18.74 -26.59
CA ILE A 145 -0.18 19.30 -25.47
C ILE A 145 -1.28 20.28 -25.95
N ALA A 146 -1.25 20.68 -27.22
CA ALA A 146 -2.23 21.58 -27.85
C ALA A 146 -3.51 20.86 -28.33
N ALA A 147 -3.63 19.53 -28.16
CA ALA A 147 -4.88 18.84 -28.46
C ALA A 147 -5.95 19.27 -27.45
N THR A 148 -6.85 20.13 -27.89
CA THR A 148 -8.00 20.57 -27.12
C THR A 148 -8.92 19.38 -26.91
N VAL A 149 -9.08 18.96 -25.64
CA VAL A 149 -10.10 17.99 -25.28
C VAL A 149 -11.45 18.69 -25.39
N THR A 150 -12.17 18.43 -26.46
CA THR A 150 -13.56 18.89 -26.66
C THR A 150 -14.54 17.86 -26.15
#